data_6f6486647c394f74801925cdd5e05be7
#
_entry.id   6f6486647c394f74801925cdd5e05be7
#
_cell.length_a   1.000
_cell.length_b   1.000
_cell.length_c   1.000
_cell.angle_alpha   90.00
_cell.angle_beta   90.00
_cell.angle_gamma   90.00
#
_symmetry.space_group_name_H-M   'P 1'
#
loop_
_entity.id
_entity.type
_entity.pdbx_description
1 polymer ?
#
loop_
_entity_poly.entity_id
_entity_poly.type
_entity_poly.pdbx_seq_one_letter_code
_entity_poly.pdbx_strand_id
1 'polypeptide(L)'
;MFKELYQYRELLKTSIKKEIRGKYKASALGVAWSFINPLLQVLVYAIVFPYILGNRVDNYIVYLVSGIIPWTFFQTTLNQSVSCIRNNYGIIKKVYFPRVILPISVVCSGLVNFMISCIIILLFSLIWGVGISWHIIFVPLIALIEGMFALGVGMALGAADAYFQDLEYFVMFLLQLLF
;
A
#
# COMPACT_ATOMS: atom_id res chain seq x y z
N MET A 1 -11.17 -7.83 21.42
CA MET A 1 -10.64 -7.21 20.18
C MET A 1 -11.74 -6.63 19.29
N PHE A 2 -12.66 -7.42 18.68
CA PHE A 2 -13.72 -6.87 17.82
C PHE A 2 -14.66 -5.90 18.54
N LYS A 3 -15.04 -6.18 19.78
CA LYS A 3 -15.90 -5.32 20.62
C LYS A 3 -15.21 -3.97 20.91
N GLU A 4 -13.93 -3.99 21.16
CA GLU A 4 -13.11 -2.77 21.36
C GLU A 4 -12.97 -1.98 20.07
N LEU A 5 -12.71 -2.62 18.91
CA LEU A 5 -12.66 -1.95 17.61
C LEU A 5 -13.99 -1.25 17.29
N TYR A 6 -15.12 -1.88 17.63
CA TYR A 6 -16.43 -1.27 17.46
C TYR A 6 -16.64 -0.06 18.37
N GLN A 7 -16.17 -0.14 19.63
CA GLN A 7 -16.22 0.97 20.58
C GLN A 7 -15.40 2.17 20.12
N TYR A 8 -14.21 1.93 19.52
CA TYR A 8 -13.31 2.96 19.02
C TYR A 8 -13.45 3.25 17.52
N ARG A 9 -14.58 2.88 16.90
CA ARG A 9 -14.82 3.05 15.45
C ARG A 9 -14.62 4.49 14.95
N GLU A 10 -15.01 5.50 15.75
CA GLU A 10 -14.83 6.91 15.36
C GLU A 10 -13.36 7.32 15.35
N LEU A 11 -12.57 6.81 16.30
CA LEU A 11 -11.12 6.99 16.31
C LEU A 11 -10.49 6.31 15.08
N LEU A 12 -10.92 5.09 14.74
CA LEU A 12 -10.45 4.37 13.56
C LEU A 12 -10.74 5.16 12.26
N LYS A 13 -11.96 5.64 12.08
CA LYS A 13 -12.35 6.49 10.93
C LYS A 13 -11.50 7.75 10.84
N THR A 14 -11.30 8.42 11.97
CA THR A 14 -10.49 9.63 12.04
C THR A 14 -9.03 9.34 11.70
N SER A 15 -8.49 8.21 12.18
CA SER A 15 -7.12 7.76 11.88
C SER A 15 -6.97 7.43 10.39
N ILE A 16 -7.90 6.68 9.78
CA ILE A 16 -7.90 6.42 8.33
C ILE A 16 -7.92 7.73 7.53
N LYS A 17 -8.79 8.66 7.91
CA LYS A 17 -8.86 9.98 7.26
C LYS A 17 -7.58 10.79 7.42
N LYS A 18 -6.93 10.70 8.59
CA LYS A 18 -5.63 11.31 8.84
C LYS A 18 -4.54 10.71 7.94
N GLU A 19 -4.48 9.36 7.82
CA GLU A 19 -3.52 8.67 6.97
C GLU A 19 -3.69 9.05 5.48
N ILE A 20 -4.93 9.05 4.98
CA ILE A 20 -5.22 9.45 3.60
C ILE A 20 -4.86 10.92 3.37
N ARG A 21 -5.27 11.82 4.26
CA ARG A 21 -4.98 13.26 4.13
C ARG A 21 -3.50 13.57 4.33
N GLY A 22 -2.84 12.85 5.23
CA GLY A 22 -1.42 13.05 5.55
C GLY A 22 -0.51 12.82 4.35
N LYS A 23 -0.84 11.83 3.51
CA LYS A 23 -0.09 11.53 2.27
C LYS A 23 -0.08 12.70 1.28
N TYR A 24 -1.13 13.52 1.28
CA TYR A 24 -1.35 14.55 0.24
C TYR A 24 -1.35 15.97 0.80
N LYS A 25 -1.14 16.14 2.12
CA LYS A 25 -1.11 17.44 2.77
C LYS A 25 0.08 18.25 2.30
N ALA A 26 -0.17 19.50 1.90
CA ALA A 26 0.83 20.44 1.40
C ALA A 26 1.48 20.06 0.03
N SER A 27 0.94 19.09 -0.71
CA SER A 27 1.39 18.77 -2.05
C SER A 27 0.53 19.50 -3.09
N ALA A 28 1.18 20.15 -4.08
CA ALA A 28 0.51 20.80 -5.19
C ALA A 28 -0.31 19.82 -6.06
N LEU A 29 0.14 18.59 -6.21
CA LEU A 29 -0.50 17.54 -7.00
C LEU A 29 -1.43 16.68 -6.18
N GLY A 30 -1.40 16.75 -4.83
CA GLY A 30 -2.32 16.05 -3.94
C GLY A 30 -2.47 14.56 -4.28
N VAL A 31 -3.71 14.11 -4.44
CA VAL A 31 -4.07 12.71 -4.74
C VAL A 31 -3.49 12.23 -6.09
N ALA A 32 -3.15 13.13 -7.01
CA ALA A 32 -2.55 12.74 -8.30
C ALA A 32 -1.24 11.96 -8.13
N TRP A 33 -0.50 12.14 -7.03
CA TRP A 33 0.68 11.35 -6.73
C TRP A 33 0.40 9.85 -6.58
N SER A 34 -0.80 9.45 -6.17
CA SER A 34 -1.20 8.04 -6.13
C SER A 34 -1.20 7.38 -7.52
N PHE A 35 -1.41 8.18 -8.57
CA PHE A 35 -1.38 7.73 -9.96
C PHE A 35 0.01 7.92 -10.57
N ILE A 36 0.64 9.08 -10.34
CA ILE A 36 1.91 9.46 -10.95
C ILE A 36 3.04 8.52 -10.52
N ASN A 37 3.15 8.17 -9.24
CA ASN A 37 4.21 7.30 -8.76
C ASN A 37 4.20 5.91 -9.42
N PRO A 38 3.08 5.15 -9.44
CA PRO A 38 3.02 3.89 -10.17
C PRO A 38 3.27 4.07 -11.68
N LEU A 39 2.76 5.13 -12.30
CA LEU A 39 2.98 5.39 -13.72
C LEU A 39 4.45 5.65 -14.05
N LEU A 40 5.15 6.45 -13.25
CA LEU A 40 6.58 6.68 -13.42
C LEU A 40 7.39 5.39 -13.25
N GLN A 41 7.03 4.56 -12.28
CA GLN A 41 7.65 3.26 -12.05
C GLN A 41 7.44 2.32 -13.24
N VAL A 42 6.21 2.23 -13.74
CA VAL A 42 5.88 1.46 -14.95
C VAL A 42 6.67 1.98 -16.16
N LEU A 43 6.77 3.30 -16.34
CA LEU A 43 7.51 3.92 -17.44
C LEU A 43 9.00 3.53 -17.39
N VAL A 44 9.63 3.62 -16.22
CA VAL A 44 11.04 3.23 -16.05
C VAL A 44 11.23 1.75 -16.39
N TYR A 45 10.39 0.88 -15.86
CA TYR A 45 10.52 -0.56 -16.11
C TYR A 45 10.17 -0.94 -17.55
N ALA A 46 9.18 -0.28 -18.17
CA ALA A 46 8.85 -0.50 -19.57
C ALA A 46 9.96 -0.13 -20.54
N ILE A 47 10.85 0.80 -20.16
CA ILE A 47 12.03 1.17 -20.95
C ILE A 47 13.20 0.22 -20.65
N VAL A 48 13.49 -0.02 -19.37
CA VAL A 48 14.71 -0.69 -18.92
C VAL A 48 14.67 -2.20 -19.19
N PHE A 49 13.58 -2.87 -18.86
CA PHE A 49 13.53 -4.34 -18.93
C PHE A 49 13.55 -4.89 -20.37
N PRO A 50 12.82 -4.36 -21.36
CA PRO A 50 12.95 -4.83 -22.73
C PRO A 50 14.35 -4.66 -23.31
N TYR A 51 15.05 -3.59 -22.90
CA TYR A 51 16.43 -3.34 -23.33
C TYR A 51 17.43 -4.34 -22.74
N ILE A 52 17.24 -4.73 -21.47
CA ILE A 52 18.14 -5.65 -20.77
C ILE A 52 17.83 -7.11 -21.08
N LEU A 53 16.55 -7.49 -21.06
CA LEU A 53 16.14 -8.89 -21.16
C LEU A 53 15.94 -9.38 -22.61
N GLY A 54 15.81 -8.45 -23.57
CA GLY A 54 15.64 -8.80 -24.99
C GLY A 54 14.37 -9.60 -25.32
N ASN A 55 13.56 -9.95 -24.34
CA ASN A 55 12.33 -10.73 -24.49
C ASN A 55 11.15 -9.82 -24.82
N ARG A 56 10.46 -10.13 -25.90
CA ARG A 56 9.16 -9.50 -26.23
C ARG A 56 8.03 -10.35 -25.63
N VAL A 57 7.54 -9.93 -24.50
CA VAL A 57 6.30 -10.47 -23.93
C VAL A 57 5.13 -9.67 -24.52
N ASP A 58 4.14 -10.37 -25.08
CA ASP A 58 2.92 -9.71 -25.57
C ASP A 58 2.26 -8.93 -24.44
N ASN A 59 1.83 -7.69 -24.76
CA ASN A 59 1.21 -6.79 -23.78
C ASN A 59 2.03 -6.55 -22.49
N TYR A 60 3.35 -6.51 -22.63
CA TYR A 60 4.31 -6.38 -21.52
C TYR A 60 3.95 -5.26 -20.53
N ILE A 61 3.45 -4.12 -20.99
CA ILE A 61 3.09 -2.99 -20.13
C ILE A 61 1.92 -3.34 -19.21
N VAL A 62 0.91 -4.06 -19.71
CA VAL A 62 -0.25 -4.50 -18.89
C VAL A 62 0.23 -5.50 -17.84
N TYR A 63 1.12 -6.42 -18.22
CA TYR A 63 1.75 -7.36 -17.29
C TYR A 63 2.51 -6.62 -16.17
N LEU A 64 3.35 -5.63 -16.52
CA LEU A 64 4.07 -4.81 -15.55
C LEU A 64 3.14 -4.07 -14.59
N VAL A 65 2.12 -3.39 -15.11
CA VAL A 65 1.17 -2.62 -14.29
C VAL A 65 0.45 -3.53 -13.31
N SER A 66 0.04 -4.73 -13.76
CA SER A 66 -0.65 -5.71 -12.92
C SER A 66 0.21 -6.27 -11.78
N GLY A 67 1.54 -6.28 -11.92
CA GLY A 67 2.48 -6.69 -10.88
C GLY A 67 2.90 -5.54 -9.95
N ILE A 68 3.24 -4.38 -10.53
CA ILE A 68 3.77 -3.23 -9.79
C ILE A 68 2.73 -2.66 -8.81
N ILE A 69 1.46 -2.57 -9.20
CA ILE A 69 0.43 -1.93 -8.37
C ILE A 69 0.16 -2.72 -7.09
N PRO A 70 -0.09 -4.05 -7.12
CA PRO A 70 -0.20 -4.84 -5.89
C PRO A 70 1.08 -4.78 -5.05
N TRP A 71 2.24 -4.98 -5.66
CA TRP A 71 3.51 -4.90 -4.95
C TRP A 71 3.72 -3.57 -4.23
N THR A 72 3.43 -2.45 -4.90
CA THR A 72 3.53 -1.11 -4.31
C THR A 72 2.56 -0.94 -3.14
N PHE A 73 1.35 -1.51 -3.24
CA PHE A 73 0.39 -1.54 -2.14
C PHE A 73 0.95 -2.30 -0.94
N PHE A 74 1.45 -3.52 -1.15
CA PHE A 74 2.05 -4.33 -0.09
C PHE A 74 3.22 -3.63 0.57
N GLN A 75 4.21 -3.21 -0.23
CA GLN A 75 5.43 -2.56 0.25
C GLN A 75 5.14 -1.29 1.05
N THR A 76 4.29 -0.41 0.54
CA THR A 76 3.96 0.85 1.22
C THR A 76 3.16 0.62 2.49
N THR A 77 2.21 -0.32 2.47
CA THR A 77 1.37 -0.65 3.62
C THR A 77 2.19 -1.31 4.71
N LEU A 78 3.10 -2.23 4.36
CA LEU A 78 3.96 -2.89 5.34
C LEU A 78 4.92 -1.90 5.99
N ASN A 79 5.64 -1.09 5.21
CA ASN A 79 6.57 -0.08 5.72
C ASN A 79 5.87 0.92 6.67
N GLN A 80 4.68 1.40 6.29
CA GLN A 80 3.90 2.30 7.14
C GLN A 80 3.37 1.63 8.40
N SER A 81 3.03 0.32 8.33
CA SER A 81 2.57 -0.44 9.49
C SER A 81 3.69 -0.67 10.50
N VAL A 82 4.92 -0.90 10.04
CA VAL A 82 6.09 -1.05 10.91
C VAL A 82 6.32 0.22 11.74
N SER A 83 6.36 1.38 11.12
CA SER A 83 6.64 2.65 11.80
C SER A 83 5.43 3.32 12.44
N CYS A 84 4.21 2.76 12.28
CA CYS A 84 2.96 3.42 12.69
C CYS A 84 2.87 3.71 14.20
N ILE A 85 3.40 2.84 15.06
CA ILE A 85 3.39 3.02 16.52
C ILE A 85 4.33 4.18 16.89
N ARG A 86 5.54 4.20 16.37
CA ARG A 86 6.54 5.24 16.62
C ARG A 86 6.06 6.60 16.13
N ASN A 87 5.53 6.68 14.93
CA ASN A 87 5.04 7.92 14.32
C ASN A 87 3.83 8.51 15.05
N ASN A 88 3.10 7.70 15.83
CA ASN A 88 1.95 8.13 16.62
C ASN A 88 2.22 8.18 18.14
N TYR A 89 3.48 8.08 18.56
CA TYR A 89 3.88 8.06 19.98
C TYR A 89 3.36 9.25 20.79
N GLY A 90 3.31 10.45 20.19
CA GLY A 90 2.78 11.64 20.83
C GLY A 90 1.29 11.56 21.20
N ILE A 91 0.50 10.82 20.43
CA ILE A 91 -0.93 10.59 20.70
C ILE A 91 -1.10 9.45 21.72
N ILE A 92 -0.30 8.38 21.57
CA ILE A 92 -0.31 7.22 22.46
C ILE A 92 -0.05 7.61 23.92
N LYS A 93 0.81 8.60 24.17
CA LYS A 93 1.09 9.12 25.53
C LYS A 93 -0.05 9.92 26.15
N LYS A 94 -0.91 10.52 25.34
CA LYS A 94 -1.95 11.44 25.80
C LYS A 94 -3.32 10.78 25.96
N VAL A 95 -3.60 9.74 25.19
CA VAL A 95 -4.92 9.10 25.15
C VAL A 95 -4.74 7.58 25.17
N TYR A 96 -5.50 6.93 26.06
CA TYR A 96 -5.52 5.47 26.09
C TYR A 96 -6.46 4.93 25.02
N PHE A 97 -5.93 4.12 24.09
CA PHE A 97 -6.69 3.39 23.09
C PHE A 97 -5.95 2.11 22.67
N PRO A 98 -6.65 1.10 22.13
CA PRO A 98 -6.02 -0.12 21.62
C PRO A 98 -5.04 0.20 20.47
N ARG A 99 -3.77 -0.10 20.64
CA ARG A 99 -2.70 0.24 19.67
C ARG A 99 -2.89 -0.43 18.31
N VAL A 100 -3.66 -1.52 18.26
CA VAL A 100 -4.03 -2.24 17.02
C VAL A 100 -4.79 -1.35 16.02
N ILE A 101 -5.43 -0.28 16.48
CA ILE A 101 -6.13 0.68 15.62
C ILE A 101 -5.17 1.33 14.61
N LEU A 102 -3.91 1.56 14.99
CA LEU A 102 -2.93 2.23 14.14
C LEU A 102 -2.58 1.40 12.90
N PRO A 103 -2.09 0.15 12.99
CA PRO A 103 -1.82 -0.65 11.80
C PRO A 103 -3.08 -0.95 10.99
N ILE A 104 -4.25 -1.13 11.62
CA ILE A 104 -5.52 -1.29 10.90
C ILE A 104 -5.83 -0.04 10.07
N SER A 105 -5.64 1.17 10.63
CA SER A 105 -5.89 2.41 9.88
C SER A 105 -4.95 2.57 8.68
N VAL A 106 -3.69 2.15 8.81
CA VAL A 106 -2.72 2.12 7.71
C VAL A 106 -3.16 1.18 6.61
N VAL A 107 -3.53 -0.07 6.93
CA VAL A 107 -3.99 -1.06 5.95
C VAL A 107 -5.26 -0.59 5.25
N CYS A 108 -6.25 -0.07 5.99
CA CYS A 108 -7.48 0.46 5.39
C CYS A 108 -7.21 1.65 4.45
N SER A 109 -6.31 2.56 4.83
CA SER A 109 -5.91 3.66 3.94
C SER A 109 -5.14 3.18 2.72
N GLY A 110 -4.32 2.15 2.87
CA GLY A 110 -3.62 1.46 1.78
C GLY A 110 -4.58 0.83 0.79
N LEU A 111 -5.61 0.11 1.28
CA LEU A 111 -6.66 -0.48 0.44
C LEU A 111 -7.41 0.57 -0.38
N VAL A 112 -7.74 1.72 0.21
CA VAL A 112 -8.37 2.83 -0.53
C VAL A 112 -7.46 3.30 -1.66
N ASN A 113 -6.16 3.52 -1.40
CA ASN A 113 -5.20 3.91 -2.43
C ASN A 113 -5.04 2.82 -3.50
N PHE A 114 -5.01 1.55 -3.12
CA PHE A 114 -4.95 0.44 -4.06
C PHE A 114 -6.15 0.42 -5.00
N MET A 115 -7.38 0.59 -4.48
CA MET A 115 -8.58 0.67 -5.31
C MET A 115 -8.53 1.83 -6.30
N ILE A 116 -8.01 2.99 -5.88
CA ILE A 116 -7.76 4.12 -6.78
C ILE A 116 -6.74 3.73 -7.87
N SER A 117 -5.65 3.06 -7.49
CA SER A 117 -4.61 2.63 -8.43
C SER A 117 -5.09 1.53 -9.40
N CYS A 118 -6.08 0.72 -9.03
CA CYS A 118 -6.70 -0.25 -9.94
C CYS A 118 -7.33 0.40 -11.17
N ILE A 119 -7.74 1.66 -11.09
CA ILE A 119 -8.21 2.44 -12.25
C ILE A 119 -7.12 2.51 -13.31
N ILE A 120 -5.85 2.59 -12.92
CA ILE A 120 -4.70 2.59 -13.85
C ILE A 120 -4.62 1.25 -14.59
N ILE A 121 -4.78 0.12 -13.87
CA ILE A 121 -4.77 -1.22 -14.50
C ILE A 121 -5.86 -1.31 -15.55
N LEU A 122 -7.07 -0.83 -15.22
CA LEU A 122 -8.20 -0.82 -16.14
C LEU A 122 -7.93 0.04 -17.39
N LEU A 123 -7.40 1.25 -17.20
CA LEU A 123 -7.07 2.15 -18.31
C LEU A 123 -6.03 1.53 -19.26
N PHE A 124 -4.96 0.95 -18.72
CA PHE A 124 -3.94 0.30 -19.53
C PHE A 124 -4.49 -0.95 -20.25
N SER A 125 -5.32 -1.77 -19.59
CA SER A 125 -5.95 -2.93 -20.21
C SER A 125 -6.85 -2.53 -21.39
N LEU A 126 -7.58 -1.43 -21.29
CA LEU A 126 -8.41 -0.90 -22.37
C LEU A 126 -7.58 -0.33 -23.52
N ILE A 127 -6.54 0.47 -23.23
CA ILE A 127 -5.69 1.11 -24.24
C ILE A 127 -4.94 0.06 -25.07
N TRP A 128 -4.45 -1.00 -24.44
CA TRP A 128 -3.69 -2.07 -25.12
C TRP A 128 -4.58 -3.18 -25.69
N GLY A 129 -5.92 -3.04 -25.58
CA GLY A 129 -6.86 -3.99 -26.21
C GLY A 129 -6.87 -5.41 -25.60
N VAL A 130 -6.28 -5.59 -24.40
CA VAL A 130 -6.28 -6.89 -23.69
C VAL A 130 -7.69 -7.28 -23.25
N GLY A 131 -8.57 -6.27 -23.14
CA GLY A 131 -9.94 -6.46 -22.68
C GLY A 131 -10.05 -6.62 -21.17
N ILE A 132 -11.28 -6.52 -20.67
CA ILE A 132 -11.60 -6.72 -19.25
C ILE A 132 -12.11 -8.14 -19.08
N SER A 133 -11.30 -8.99 -18.45
CA SER A 133 -11.74 -10.35 -18.10
C SER A 133 -12.63 -10.33 -16.85
N TRP A 134 -13.55 -11.29 -16.76
CA TRP A 134 -14.37 -11.52 -15.56
C TRP A 134 -13.55 -11.66 -14.26
N HIS A 135 -12.29 -12.11 -14.38
CA HIS A 135 -11.38 -12.30 -13.26
C HIS A 135 -11.08 -11.02 -12.47
N ILE A 136 -11.37 -9.84 -13.01
CA ILE A 136 -11.19 -8.57 -12.31
C ILE A 136 -12.03 -8.47 -11.03
N ILE A 137 -13.11 -9.23 -10.92
CA ILE A 137 -13.94 -9.29 -9.71
C ILE A 137 -13.18 -9.87 -8.50
N PHE A 138 -12.10 -10.63 -8.74
CA PHE A 138 -11.25 -11.17 -7.67
C PHE A 138 -10.20 -10.18 -7.16
N VAL A 139 -9.97 -9.07 -7.85
CA VAL A 139 -8.97 -8.07 -7.43
C VAL A 139 -9.24 -7.52 -6.02
N PRO A 140 -10.46 -7.14 -5.63
CA PRO A 140 -10.75 -6.70 -4.26
C PRO A 140 -10.50 -7.80 -3.22
N LEU A 141 -10.80 -9.06 -3.57
CA LEU A 141 -10.56 -10.21 -2.67
C LEU A 141 -9.06 -10.43 -2.45
N ILE A 142 -8.28 -10.39 -3.52
CA ILE A 142 -6.81 -10.52 -3.46
C ILE A 142 -6.23 -9.39 -2.62
N ALA A 143 -6.68 -8.15 -2.83
CA ALA A 143 -6.26 -7.00 -2.05
C ALA A 143 -6.57 -7.12 -0.56
N LEU A 144 -7.73 -7.71 -0.21
CA LEU A 144 -8.08 -7.99 1.19
C LEU A 144 -7.14 -9.02 1.81
N ILE A 145 -6.85 -10.12 1.10
CA ILE A 145 -5.92 -11.16 1.58
C ILE A 145 -4.52 -10.58 1.77
N GLU A 146 -4.04 -9.82 0.78
CA GLU A 146 -2.75 -9.13 0.83
C GLU A 146 -2.69 -8.11 1.98
N GLY A 147 -3.75 -7.33 2.17
CA GLY A 147 -3.89 -6.39 3.28
C GLY A 147 -3.92 -7.08 4.64
N MET A 148 -4.58 -8.23 4.78
CA MET A 148 -4.57 -9.02 6.01
C MET A 148 -3.18 -9.58 6.31
N PHE A 149 -2.46 -10.04 5.30
CA PHE A 149 -1.10 -10.51 5.44
C PHE A 149 -0.17 -9.36 5.88
N ALA A 150 -0.25 -8.21 5.19
CA ALA A 150 0.50 -7.00 5.55
C ALA A 150 0.17 -6.51 6.97
N LEU A 151 -1.10 -6.64 7.41
CA LEU A 151 -1.50 -6.31 8.77
C LEU A 151 -0.83 -7.23 9.80
N GLY A 152 -0.87 -8.56 9.58
CA GLY A 152 -0.28 -9.54 10.49
C GLY A 152 1.22 -9.34 10.66
N VAL A 153 1.94 -9.26 9.55
CA VAL A 153 3.39 -9.02 9.53
C VAL A 153 3.73 -7.63 10.07
N GLY A 154 2.97 -6.60 9.65
CA GLY A 154 3.16 -5.21 10.09
C GLY A 154 2.95 -5.02 11.60
N MET A 155 1.98 -5.72 12.21
CA MET A 155 1.80 -5.69 13.68
C MET A 155 2.97 -6.33 14.41
N ALA A 156 3.46 -7.47 13.94
CA ALA A 156 4.61 -8.15 14.54
C ALA A 156 5.88 -7.30 14.46
N LEU A 157 6.18 -6.79 13.26
CA LEU A 157 7.36 -5.95 13.03
C LEU A 157 7.22 -4.57 13.69
N GLY A 158 6.03 -3.98 13.71
CA GLY A 158 5.79 -2.70 14.38
C GLY A 158 5.91 -2.77 15.90
N ALA A 159 5.59 -3.93 16.50
CA ALA A 159 5.88 -4.16 17.91
C ALA A 159 7.39 -4.25 18.17
N ALA A 160 8.15 -4.90 17.28
CA ALA A 160 9.59 -5.00 17.36
C ALA A 160 10.29 -3.64 17.08
N ASP A 161 9.79 -2.84 16.12
CA ASP A 161 10.31 -1.50 15.78
C ASP A 161 10.21 -0.51 16.96
N ALA A 162 9.23 -0.73 17.85
CA ALA A 162 9.12 0.06 19.08
C ALA A 162 10.33 -0.11 20.02
N TYR A 163 11.06 -1.23 19.91
CA TYR A 163 12.27 -1.52 20.68
C TYR A 163 13.55 -1.28 19.87
N PHE A 164 13.53 -1.62 18.57
CA PHE A 164 14.65 -1.54 17.65
C PHE A 164 14.32 -0.66 16.45
N GLN A 165 14.64 0.62 16.54
CA GLN A 165 14.28 1.62 15.51
C GLN A 165 14.90 1.36 14.12
N ASP A 166 15.98 0.59 14.06
CA ASP A 166 16.65 0.24 12.81
C ASP A 166 15.86 -0.81 11.99
N LEU A 167 14.85 -1.45 12.59
CA LEU A 167 14.05 -2.48 11.94
C LEU A 167 13.29 -1.94 10.72
N GLU A 168 12.81 -0.69 10.79
CA GLU A 168 12.16 -0.02 9.64
C GLU A 168 13.06 0.00 8.41
N TYR A 169 14.32 0.38 8.57
CA TYR A 169 15.30 0.44 7.47
C TYR A 169 15.62 -0.96 6.92
N PHE A 170 15.76 -1.94 7.80
CA PHE A 170 15.99 -3.32 7.42
C PHE A 170 14.82 -3.90 6.61
N VAL A 171 13.59 -3.68 7.05
CA VAL A 171 12.38 -4.12 6.34
C VAL A 171 12.28 -3.43 4.98
N MET A 172 12.56 -2.14 4.92
CA MET A 172 12.56 -1.38 3.66
C MET A 172 13.57 -1.97 2.66
N PHE A 173 14.77 -2.29 3.12
CA PHE A 173 15.80 -2.93 2.29
C PHE A 173 15.40 -4.34 1.82
N LEU A 174 14.84 -5.16 2.72
CA LEU A 174 14.34 -6.50 2.37
C LEU A 174 13.25 -6.43 1.30
N LEU A 175 12.30 -5.51 1.42
CA LEU A 175 11.24 -5.34 0.45
C LEU A 175 11.75 -4.88 -0.93
N GLN A 176 12.85 -4.13 -0.98
CA GLN A 176 13.51 -3.78 -2.23
C GLN A 176 14.22 -4.97 -2.89
N LEU A 177 14.76 -5.90 -2.09
CA LEU A 177 15.38 -7.13 -2.59
C LEU A 177 14.35 -8.16 -3.10
N LEU A 178 13.14 -8.14 -2.56
CA LEU A 178 12.08 -9.07 -2.95
C LEU A 178 11.37 -8.68 -4.25
N PHE A 179 11.52 -7.44 -4.69
CA PHE A 179 11.00 -6.93 -5.94
C PHE A 179 11.92 -7.26 -7.11
#